data_93752a9dd24a6318cdf4c760cb16fac2
#
_entry.id   93752a9dd24a6318cdf4c760cb16fac2
#
_cell.length_a   1.000
_cell.length_b   1.000
_cell.length_c   1.000
_cell.angle_alpha   90.00
_cell.angle_beta   90.00
_cell.angle_gamma   90.00
#
_symmetry.space_group_name_H-M   'P 1'
#
loop_
_entity.id
_entity.type
_entity.pdbx_description
1 polymer ?
#
loop_
_entity_poly.entity_id
_entity_poly.type
_entity_poly.pdbx_seq_one_letter_code
_entity_poly.pdbx_strand_id
1 'polypeptide(L)'
;MLLVKNAEIYAPEYLGKKDLLICGGKIECIQDSIRELPVECEVLDAEGKILTPGFLDQHVHITGGGGEGSFHTRTPELQMSELVENGITTVVGLLGTDGITRSVDNLYAKTRVLCEEGVSAYMLTGAYGYPSPTITGETDRDIVFVNEILGVKLALSLIHI
;
A
#
# COMPACT_ATOMS: atom_id res chain seq x y z
N MET A 1 -4.11 5.35 21.86
CA MET A 1 -3.26 6.54 21.72
C MET A 1 -1.82 6.09 21.86
N LEU A 2 -0.92 6.61 21.02
CA LEU A 2 0.50 6.26 21.02
C LEU A 2 1.33 7.54 21.05
N LEU A 3 2.28 7.64 21.98
CA LEU A 3 3.29 8.68 22.05
C LEU A 3 4.64 8.09 21.63
N VAL A 4 5.16 8.53 20.49
CA VAL A 4 6.53 8.21 20.06
C VAL A 4 7.45 9.31 20.56
N LYS A 5 8.46 8.95 21.32
CA LYS A 5 9.44 9.87 21.91
C LYS A 5 10.80 9.76 21.27
N ASN A 6 11.56 10.85 21.29
CA ASN A 6 12.96 10.89 20.89
C ASN A 6 13.26 10.41 19.46
N ALA A 7 12.34 10.63 18.50
CA ALA A 7 12.55 10.26 17.11
C ALA A 7 13.27 11.35 16.32
N GLU A 8 14.21 10.97 15.43
CA GLU A 8 14.79 11.84 14.40
C GLU A 8 13.83 11.86 13.21
N ILE A 9 13.03 12.91 13.05
CA ILE A 9 11.91 12.95 12.10
C ILE A 9 12.30 13.56 10.75
N TYR A 10 11.96 12.88 9.67
CA TYR A 10 12.02 13.36 8.28
C TYR A 10 10.64 13.28 7.61
N ALA A 11 10.12 14.41 7.02
CA ALA A 11 8.79 14.44 6.42
C ALA A 11 8.61 15.54 5.34
N PRO A 12 9.24 15.52 4.16
CA PRO A 12 10.50 14.84 3.78
C PRO A 12 11.75 15.50 4.37
N GLU A 13 11.69 16.78 4.74
CA GLU A 13 12.81 17.53 5.33
C GLU A 13 13.06 17.06 6.77
N TYR A 14 14.29 17.27 7.22
CA TYR A 14 14.65 16.97 8.60
C TYR A 14 13.99 17.96 9.55
N LEU A 15 13.12 17.47 10.42
CA LEU A 15 12.41 18.26 11.42
C LEU A 15 13.12 18.32 12.78
N GLY A 16 14.21 17.58 12.94
CA GLY A 16 14.93 17.46 14.19
C GLY A 16 14.47 16.27 15.04
N LYS A 17 15.07 16.16 16.23
CA LYS A 17 14.67 15.20 17.26
C LYS A 17 13.38 15.69 17.92
N LYS A 18 12.30 14.92 17.82
CA LYS A 18 10.96 15.31 18.26
C LYS A 18 10.21 14.16 18.93
N ASP A 19 9.15 14.53 19.63
CA ASP A 19 8.10 13.63 20.07
C ASP A 19 6.87 13.77 19.16
N LEU A 20 6.16 12.67 18.92
CA LEU A 20 5.00 12.60 18.03
C LEU A 20 3.85 11.89 18.74
N LEU A 21 2.68 12.55 18.79
CA LEU A 21 1.47 11.99 19.37
C LEU A 21 0.53 11.50 18.27
N ILE A 22 0.06 10.27 18.39
CA ILE A 22 -0.90 9.63 17.48
C ILE A 22 -2.17 9.28 18.26
N CYS A 23 -3.32 9.70 17.73
CA CYS A 23 -4.63 9.36 18.27
C CYS A 23 -5.60 9.02 17.15
N GLY A 24 -6.36 7.92 17.30
CA GLY A 24 -7.35 7.50 16.30
C GLY A 24 -6.77 7.30 14.89
N GLY A 25 -5.52 6.83 14.78
CA GLY A 25 -4.84 6.63 13.49
C GLY A 25 -4.34 7.91 12.81
N LYS A 26 -4.34 9.04 13.51
CA LYS A 26 -3.87 10.34 12.99
C LYS A 26 -2.77 10.93 13.85
N ILE A 27 -1.86 11.65 13.22
CA ILE A 27 -0.86 12.46 13.92
C ILE A 27 -1.56 13.70 14.46
N GLU A 28 -1.61 13.84 15.79
CA GLU A 28 -2.22 15.00 16.46
C GLU A 28 -1.24 16.15 16.60
N CYS A 29 0.00 15.86 16.98
CA CYS A 29 1.03 16.88 17.03
C CYS A 29 2.45 16.28 16.96
N ILE A 30 3.39 17.13 16.53
CA ILE A 30 4.84 16.90 16.57
C ILE A 30 5.45 18.06 17.33
N GLN A 31 6.19 17.79 18.40
CA GLN A 31 6.78 18.81 19.28
C GLN A 31 8.21 18.44 19.70
N ASP A 32 8.98 19.41 20.16
CA ASP A 32 10.34 19.18 20.67
C ASP A 32 10.34 18.23 21.87
N SER A 33 9.32 18.30 22.70
CA SER A 33 9.09 17.37 23.81
C SER A 33 7.63 17.41 24.25
N ILE A 34 7.04 16.25 24.42
CA ILE A 34 5.72 16.07 25.03
C ILE A 34 5.95 15.46 26.41
N ARG A 35 5.67 16.26 27.46
CA ARG A 35 6.02 15.85 28.83
C ARG A 35 5.06 14.82 29.39
N GLU A 36 3.87 15.25 29.80
CA GLU A 36 2.84 14.37 30.36
C GLU A 36 1.51 14.59 29.66
N LEU A 37 0.79 13.52 29.43
CA LEU A 37 -0.56 13.56 28.89
C LEU A 37 -1.55 13.33 30.04
N PRO A 38 -2.70 14.03 30.06
CA PRO A 38 -3.71 13.87 31.11
C PRO A 38 -4.48 12.54 31.01
N VAL A 39 -4.08 11.67 30.07
CA VAL A 39 -4.71 10.41 29.78
C VAL A 39 -3.65 9.31 29.57
N GLU A 40 -4.01 8.10 29.89
CA GLU A 40 -3.13 6.94 29.67
C GLU A 40 -2.89 6.70 28.17
N CYS A 41 -1.62 6.50 27.78
CA CYS A 41 -1.22 6.22 26.42
C CYS A 41 -0.05 5.23 26.41
N GLU A 42 0.06 4.48 25.33
CA GLU A 42 1.25 3.69 25.03
C GLU A 42 2.41 4.63 24.68
N VAL A 43 3.61 4.34 25.22
CA VAL A 43 4.80 5.14 24.96
C VAL A 43 5.85 4.27 24.30
N LEU A 44 6.30 4.69 23.11
CA LEU A 44 7.42 4.10 22.38
C LEU A 44 8.59 5.09 22.36
N ASP A 45 9.69 4.76 23.02
CA ASP A 45 10.92 5.53 22.88
C ASP A 45 11.68 5.09 21.61
N ALA A 46 11.84 5.98 20.67
CA ALA A 46 12.57 5.71 19.43
C ALA A 46 14.10 5.73 19.63
N GLU A 47 14.60 6.16 20.80
CA GLU A 47 16.03 6.17 21.12
C GLU A 47 16.92 6.87 20.08
N GLY A 48 16.40 7.89 19.41
CA GLY A 48 17.09 8.59 18.33
C GLY A 48 17.05 7.87 16.99
N LYS A 49 16.23 6.86 16.83
CA LYS A 49 16.01 6.22 15.52
C LYS A 49 15.29 7.17 14.57
N ILE A 50 15.52 6.96 13.28
CA ILE A 50 14.87 7.73 12.21
C ILE A 50 13.40 7.33 12.11
N LEU A 51 12.52 8.32 12.06
CA LEU A 51 11.10 8.20 11.78
C LEU A 51 10.77 8.92 10.49
N THR A 52 10.17 8.21 9.55
CA THR A 52 9.69 8.74 8.27
C THR A 52 8.23 8.39 8.06
N PRO A 53 7.50 9.07 7.14
CA PRO A 53 6.29 8.49 6.56
C PRO A 53 6.60 7.12 5.97
N GLY A 54 5.63 6.21 6.03
CA GLY A 54 5.77 4.90 5.41
C GLY A 54 5.95 5.01 3.89
N PHE A 55 6.64 4.05 3.30
CA PHE A 55 6.86 4.03 1.85
C PHE A 55 5.58 3.67 1.10
N LEU A 56 5.47 4.24 -0.11
CA LEU A 56 4.40 3.96 -1.05
C LEU A 56 5.00 3.22 -2.25
N ASP A 57 4.49 2.00 -2.53
CA ASP A 57 4.82 1.25 -3.73
C ASP A 57 3.67 1.31 -4.73
N GLN A 58 3.93 1.94 -5.89
CA GLN A 58 2.91 2.20 -6.92
C GLN A 58 2.73 1.05 -7.90
N HIS A 59 3.48 -0.04 -7.80
CA HIS A 59 3.45 -1.12 -8.78
C HIS A 59 3.72 -2.48 -8.14
N VAL A 60 2.69 -3.07 -7.54
CA VAL A 60 2.83 -4.33 -6.80
C VAL A 60 1.86 -5.39 -7.34
N HIS A 61 2.36 -6.59 -7.62
CA HIS A 61 1.51 -7.74 -7.93
C HIS A 61 1.03 -8.41 -6.64
N ILE A 62 0.07 -7.75 -5.94
CA ILE A 62 -0.40 -8.20 -4.63
C ILE A 62 -1.08 -9.58 -4.63
N THR A 63 -1.60 -10.01 -5.78
CA THR A 63 -2.12 -11.37 -6.01
C THR A 63 -1.05 -12.35 -6.50
N GLY A 64 0.21 -11.95 -6.44
CA GLY A 64 1.34 -12.63 -7.05
C GLY A 64 1.53 -12.28 -8.51
N GLY A 65 2.72 -12.53 -9.00
CA GLY A 65 3.15 -12.25 -10.38
C GLY A 65 3.82 -13.46 -11.03
N GLY A 66 4.56 -13.22 -12.11
CA GLY A 66 5.29 -14.24 -12.83
C GLY A 66 4.38 -15.17 -13.65
N GLY A 67 4.94 -16.28 -14.07
CA GLY A 67 4.26 -17.29 -14.89
C GLY A 67 4.65 -17.25 -16.36
N GLU A 68 5.43 -16.28 -16.81
CA GLU A 68 5.86 -16.12 -18.19
C GLU A 68 6.74 -17.28 -18.67
N GLY A 69 7.54 -17.84 -17.78
CA GLY A 69 8.41 -18.97 -18.10
C GLY A 69 7.70 -20.33 -18.04
N SER A 70 6.69 -20.48 -17.21
CA SER A 70 5.79 -21.63 -17.05
C SER A 70 5.07 -21.49 -15.69
N PHE A 71 4.12 -22.36 -15.39
CA PHE A 71 3.36 -22.31 -14.12
C PHE A 71 4.25 -22.36 -12.86
N HIS A 72 5.41 -22.99 -12.91
CA HIS A 72 6.33 -23.05 -11.76
C HIS A 72 7.06 -21.73 -11.46
N THR A 73 7.04 -20.76 -12.38
CA THR A 73 7.63 -19.44 -12.19
C THR A 73 6.66 -18.44 -11.57
N ARG A 74 5.44 -18.85 -11.21
CA ARG A 74 4.46 -18.01 -10.52
C ARG A 74 4.90 -17.76 -9.09
N THR A 75 4.74 -16.51 -8.64
CA THR A 75 4.95 -16.14 -7.24
C THR A 75 3.65 -16.20 -6.44
N PRO A 76 3.70 -16.48 -5.13
CA PRO A 76 2.52 -16.45 -4.28
C PRO A 76 1.93 -15.04 -4.13
N GLU A 77 0.77 -14.95 -3.50
CA GLU A 77 0.21 -13.66 -3.07
C GLU A 77 1.10 -13.02 -2.00
N LEU A 78 1.19 -11.70 -2.09
CA LEU A 78 1.91 -10.89 -1.12
C LEU A 78 1.24 -10.96 0.26
N GLN A 79 2.03 -11.11 1.31
CA GLN A 79 1.56 -11.05 2.69
C GLN A 79 1.76 -9.65 3.27
N MET A 80 0.89 -9.21 4.17
CA MET A 80 0.98 -7.91 4.84
C MET A 80 2.31 -7.76 5.59
N SER A 81 2.82 -8.83 6.21
CA SER A 81 4.11 -8.83 6.90
C SER A 81 5.28 -8.44 5.99
N GLU A 82 5.27 -8.87 4.73
CA GLU A 82 6.32 -8.53 3.75
C GLU A 82 6.34 -7.03 3.44
N LEU A 83 5.18 -6.37 3.45
CA LEU A 83 5.08 -4.91 3.30
C LEU A 83 5.64 -4.19 4.54
N VAL A 84 5.15 -4.55 5.71
CA VAL A 84 5.48 -3.86 6.97
C VAL A 84 6.95 -4.03 7.32
N GLU A 85 7.53 -5.21 7.15
CA GLU A 85 8.96 -5.47 7.38
C GLU A 85 9.87 -4.61 6.49
N ASN A 86 9.37 -4.17 5.32
CA ASN A 86 10.07 -3.28 4.40
C ASN A 86 9.64 -1.81 4.51
N GLY A 87 8.84 -1.46 5.53
CA GLY A 87 8.39 -0.08 5.78
C GLY A 87 7.36 0.44 4.77
N ILE A 88 6.73 -0.45 3.98
CA ILE A 88 5.70 -0.09 3.02
C ILE A 88 4.36 -0.05 3.73
N THR A 89 3.70 1.10 3.70
CA THR A 89 2.38 1.32 4.32
C THR A 89 1.28 1.61 3.32
N THR A 90 1.65 1.84 2.05
CA THR A 90 0.70 2.10 0.96
C THR A 90 1.12 1.35 -0.29
N VAL A 91 0.17 0.67 -0.94
CA VAL A 91 0.42 -0.07 -2.18
C VAL A 91 -0.62 0.24 -3.24
N VAL A 92 -0.21 0.18 -4.51
CA VAL A 92 -1.11 0.13 -5.66
C VAL A 92 -0.94 -1.23 -6.34
N GLY A 93 -1.94 -2.08 -6.15
CA GLY A 93 -1.99 -3.43 -6.72
C GLY A 93 -2.36 -3.40 -8.20
N LEU A 94 -1.78 -4.30 -8.98
CA LEU A 94 -2.16 -4.51 -10.37
C LEU A 94 -1.87 -5.94 -10.81
N LEU A 95 -2.57 -6.38 -11.85
CA LEU A 95 -2.28 -7.67 -12.49
C LEU A 95 -1.00 -7.60 -13.32
N GLY A 96 -0.25 -8.68 -13.31
CA GLY A 96 0.87 -8.90 -14.22
C GLY A 96 0.42 -9.43 -15.58
N THR A 97 1.25 -10.25 -16.21
CA THR A 97 0.97 -10.88 -17.52
C THR A 97 -0.18 -11.89 -17.45
N ASP A 98 -0.40 -12.51 -16.29
CA ASP A 98 -1.50 -13.45 -16.06
C ASP A 98 -2.79 -12.72 -15.69
N GLY A 99 -3.59 -12.40 -16.68
CA GLY A 99 -4.95 -11.86 -16.53
C GLY A 99 -6.05 -12.95 -16.66
N ILE A 100 -5.68 -14.23 -16.71
CA ILE A 100 -6.61 -15.36 -16.88
C ILE A 100 -6.79 -16.12 -15.55
N THR A 101 -5.69 -16.57 -14.96
CA THR A 101 -5.74 -17.32 -13.68
C THR A 101 -5.69 -16.40 -12.46
N ARG A 102 -5.43 -15.10 -12.66
CA ARG A 102 -5.58 -14.01 -11.70
C ARG A 102 -6.54 -12.99 -12.31
N SER A 103 -7.64 -12.71 -11.63
CA SER A 103 -8.69 -11.81 -12.12
C SER A 103 -8.66 -10.46 -11.41
N VAL A 104 -9.34 -9.49 -11.98
CA VAL A 104 -9.55 -8.16 -11.35
C VAL A 104 -10.35 -8.31 -10.06
N ASP A 105 -11.30 -9.26 -10.01
CA ASP A 105 -12.06 -9.56 -8.79
C ASP A 105 -11.15 -10.10 -7.67
N ASN A 106 -10.22 -11.00 -7.99
CA ASN A 106 -9.23 -11.50 -7.03
C ASN A 106 -8.31 -10.37 -6.56
N LEU A 107 -7.89 -9.49 -7.47
CA LEU A 107 -7.09 -8.31 -7.14
C LEU A 107 -7.84 -7.37 -6.20
N TYR A 108 -9.14 -7.12 -6.46
CA TYR A 108 -9.98 -6.31 -5.59
C TYR A 108 -10.15 -6.94 -4.20
N ALA A 109 -10.44 -8.24 -4.16
CA ALA A 109 -10.55 -8.96 -2.89
C ALA A 109 -9.26 -8.85 -2.06
N LYS A 110 -8.09 -9.02 -2.68
CA LYS A 110 -6.80 -8.88 -1.99
C LYS A 110 -6.53 -7.44 -1.54
N THR A 111 -6.90 -6.45 -2.34
CA THR A 111 -6.82 -5.02 -1.96
C THR A 111 -7.64 -4.77 -0.70
N ARG A 112 -8.86 -5.30 -0.63
CA ARG A 112 -9.73 -5.18 0.55
C ARG A 112 -9.14 -5.86 1.79
N VAL A 113 -8.57 -7.06 1.62
CA VAL A 113 -7.88 -7.77 2.73
C VAL A 113 -6.76 -6.91 3.30
N LEU A 114 -5.89 -6.35 2.47
CA LEU A 114 -4.80 -5.48 2.93
C LEU A 114 -5.31 -4.22 3.65
N CYS A 115 -6.42 -3.63 3.18
CA CYS A 115 -7.07 -2.51 3.88
C CYS A 115 -7.57 -2.92 5.28
N GLU A 116 -8.18 -4.10 5.40
CA GLU A 116 -8.67 -4.63 6.69
C GLU A 116 -7.51 -4.99 7.64
N GLU A 117 -6.36 -5.37 7.11
CA GLU A 117 -5.12 -5.60 7.85
C GLU A 117 -4.40 -4.29 8.25
N GLY A 118 -4.86 -3.12 7.77
CA GLY A 118 -4.35 -1.80 8.16
C GLY A 118 -3.36 -1.16 7.18
N VAL A 119 -3.14 -1.76 5.99
CA VAL A 119 -2.35 -1.16 4.91
C VAL A 119 -3.26 -0.29 4.04
N SER A 120 -2.78 0.88 3.61
CA SER A 120 -3.49 1.68 2.60
C SER A 120 -3.31 1.03 1.24
N ALA A 121 -4.31 0.26 0.78
CA ALA A 121 -4.22 -0.48 -0.46
C ALA A 121 -5.20 0.08 -1.52
N TYR A 122 -4.68 0.29 -2.71
CA TYR A 122 -5.39 0.69 -3.91
C TYR A 122 -5.05 -0.28 -5.04
N MET A 123 -5.74 -0.14 -6.19
CA MET A 123 -5.45 -0.98 -7.35
C MET A 123 -5.69 -0.26 -8.68
N LEU A 124 -5.18 -0.87 -9.73
CA LEU A 124 -5.54 -0.53 -11.11
C LEU A 124 -6.42 -1.65 -11.67
N THR A 125 -7.55 -1.30 -12.29
CA THR A 125 -8.33 -2.25 -13.08
C THR A 125 -7.61 -2.60 -14.38
N GLY A 126 -8.02 -3.65 -15.07
CA GLY A 126 -7.40 -4.08 -16.31
C GLY A 126 -6.26 -5.08 -16.13
N ALA A 127 -5.71 -5.51 -17.25
CA ALA A 127 -4.59 -6.45 -17.36
C ALA A 127 -3.85 -6.23 -18.69
N TYR A 128 -3.00 -7.19 -19.09
CA TYR A 128 -2.33 -7.16 -20.40
C TYR A 128 -3.26 -7.34 -21.58
N GLY A 129 -4.39 -8.03 -21.39
CA GLY A 129 -5.35 -8.33 -22.45
C GLY A 129 -6.21 -7.11 -22.86
N TYR A 130 -6.66 -7.12 -24.09
CA TYR A 130 -7.67 -6.18 -24.60
C TYR A 130 -8.85 -6.96 -25.21
N PRO A 131 -10.11 -6.58 -24.92
CA PRO A 131 -10.52 -5.49 -24.03
C PRO A 131 -10.07 -5.74 -22.57
N SER A 132 -9.79 -4.65 -21.84
CA SER A 132 -9.35 -4.72 -20.44
C SER A 132 -10.40 -5.38 -19.56
N PRO A 133 -10.06 -6.39 -18.74
CA PRO A 133 -10.99 -6.96 -17.77
C PRO A 133 -11.32 -5.92 -16.69
N THR A 134 -12.57 -5.91 -16.24
CA THR A 134 -13.10 -4.93 -15.28
C THR A 134 -14.03 -5.61 -14.29
N ILE A 135 -14.36 -4.94 -13.20
CA ILE A 135 -15.34 -5.40 -12.20
C ILE A 135 -16.76 -5.10 -12.66
N THR A 136 -16.98 -3.88 -13.18
CA THR A 136 -18.33 -3.37 -13.52
C THR A 136 -18.70 -3.54 -14.99
N GLY A 137 -17.80 -4.06 -15.82
CA GLY A 137 -17.97 -4.20 -17.26
C GLY A 137 -17.32 -3.09 -18.09
N GLU A 138 -17.00 -1.94 -17.48
CA GLU A 138 -16.40 -0.77 -18.15
C GLU A 138 -15.33 -0.14 -17.25
N THR A 139 -14.21 0.31 -17.84
CA THR A 139 -13.06 0.84 -17.08
C THR A 139 -13.35 2.17 -16.39
N ASP A 140 -14.11 3.04 -17.03
CA ASP A 140 -14.55 4.32 -16.47
C ASP A 140 -15.49 4.13 -15.27
N ARG A 141 -16.40 3.15 -15.36
CA ARG A 141 -17.27 2.79 -14.24
C ARG A 141 -16.48 2.24 -13.06
N ASP A 142 -15.48 1.39 -13.30
CA ASP A 142 -14.60 0.90 -12.27
C ASP A 142 -13.94 2.06 -11.51
N ILE A 143 -13.34 3.02 -12.24
CA ILE A 143 -12.64 4.17 -11.66
C ILE A 143 -13.59 5.10 -10.88
N VAL A 144 -14.82 5.28 -11.39
CA VAL A 144 -15.77 6.22 -10.78
C VAL A 144 -16.47 5.62 -9.56
N PHE A 145 -16.80 4.33 -9.58
CA PHE A 145 -17.65 3.71 -8.56
C PHE A 145 -16.91 2.87 -7.52
N VAL A 146 -15.65 2.52 -7.76
CA VAL A 146 -14.85 1.73 -6.82
C VAL A 146 -13.72 2.59 -6.28
N ASN A 147 -13.82 3.00 -5.02
CA ASN A 147 -12.91 3.96 -4.40
C ASN A 147 -11.43 3.52 -4.38
N GLU A 148 -11.19 2.23 -4.35
CA GLU A 148 -9.84 1.66 -4.35
C GLU A 148 -9.21 1.63 -5.74
N ILE A 149 -9.98 1.86 -6.82
CA ILE A 149 -9.47 1.83 -8.20
C ILE A 149 -9.03 3.23 -8.63
N LEU A 150 -7.71 3.41 -8.77
CA LEU A 150 -7.12 4.71 -9.11
C LEU A 150 -6.95 4.93 -10.62
N GLY A 151 -7.09 3.90 -11.43
CA GLY A 151 -6.86 3.97 -12.86
C GLY A 151 -6.90 2.60 -13.53
N VAL A 152 -6.39 2.54 -14.76
CA VAL A 152 -6.38 1.32 -15.58
C VAL A 152 -4.95 0.87 -15.90
N LYS A 153 -4.70 -0.43 -15.79
CA LYS A 153 -3.49 -1.08 -16.29
C LYS A 153 -3.62 -1.32 -17.79
N LEU A 154 -2.72 -0.71 -18.55
CA LEU A 154 -2.57 -0.95 -19.99
C LEU A 154 -1.14 -1.40 -20.28
N ALA A 155 -0.98 -2.45 -21.06
CA ALA A 155 0.32 -2.89 -21.56
C ALA A 155 0.43 -2.58 -23.04
N LEU A 156 1.03 -1.42 -23.34
CA LEU A 156 1.19 -0.95 -24.72
C LEU A 156 2.45 -1.50 -25.40
N SER A 157 3.23 -2.33 -24.73
CA SER A 157 4.48 -2.90 -25.24
C SER A 157 4.31 -4.16 -26.11
N LEU A 158 3.08 -4.53 -26.49
CA LEU A 158 2.79 -5.66 -27.37
C LEU A 158 3.08 -5.39 -28.86
N ILE A 159 3.90 -4.39 -29.17
CA ILE A 159 4.21 -4.00 -30.55
C ILE A 159 5.22 -4.94 -31.21
N HIS A 160 5.73 -5.96 -30.51
CA HIS A 160 6.69 -6.92 -31.03
C HIS A 160 6.05 -8.31 -31.26
N ILE A 161 5.03 -8.33 -32.07
CA ILE A 161 4.52 -9.56 -32.66
C ILE A 161 4.82 -9.51 -34.16
#